data_e7aa035002274f0815ecac78c17a547c
#
_entry.id   e7aa035002274f0815ecac78c17a547c
#
_cell.length_a   1.000
_cell.length_b   1.000
_cell.length_c   1.000
_cell.angle_alpha   90.00
_cell.angle_beta   90.00
_cell.angle_gamma   90.00
#
_symmetry.space_group_name_H-M   'P 1'
#
loop_
_entity.id
_entity.type
_entity.pdbx_description
1 polymer ?
#
loop_
_entity_poly.entity_id
_entity_poly.type
_entity_poly.pdbx_seq_one_letter_code
_entity_poly.pdbx_strand_id
1 'polypeptide(L)'
;MVATKSFYCFLALISVFFFSACSNNEFQTLNSSQNYTFKYDGFEKTLKTQNTNQAYALFFFTQDCGACNAQIPILNELYKERNFPILAVLNGAKSKEEAQKILLEKKLGLPLLYEAKASSFLSKAVGGIYGVPVLVFYDEKGKVNEKFIGLTPKSILENKIKFLQ
;
A
#
# COMPACT_ATOMS: atom_id res chain seq x y z
N MET A 1 2.08 -11.96 -58.95
CA MET A 1 2.84 -12.49 -57.81
C MET A 1 3.41 -11.39 -56.87
N VAL A 2 2.77 -10.24 -56.72
CA VAL A 2 3.29 -9.12 -55.87
C VAL A 2 2.37 -8.85 -54.66
N ALA A 3 1.10 -9.31 -54.67
CA ALA A 3 0.13 -9.01 -53.63
C ALA A 3 0.30 -9.82 -52.31
N THR A 4 0.95 -10.98 -52.37
CA THR A 4 1.09 -11.85 -51.19
C THR A 4 2.17 -11.42 -50.20
N LYS A 5 3.26 -10.76 -50.68
CA LYS A 5 4.33 -10.30 -49.80
C LYS A 5 3.94 -9.09 -48.94
N SER A 6 3.01 -8.24 -49.39
CA SER A 6 2.54 -7.07 -48.62
C SER A 6 1.65 -7.47 -47.47
N PHE A 7 0.90 -8.57 -47.60
CA PHE A 7 -0.01 -9.05 -46.56
C PHE A 7 0.73 -9.64 -45.36
N TYR A 8 1.86 -10.33 -45.58
CA TYR A 8 2.69 -10.89 -44.51
C TYR A 8 3.43 -9.83 -43.71
N CYS A 9 3.86 -8.71 -44.34
CA CYS A 9 4.45 -7.58 -43.63
C CYS A 9 3.46 -6.87 -42.73
N PHE A 10 2.16 -6.79 -43.13
CA PHE A 10 1.13 -6.17 -42.31
C PHE A 10 0.73 -7.02 -41.09
N LEU A 11 0.72 -8.37 -41.25
CA LEU A 11 0.47 -9.29 -40.14
C LEU A 11 1.63 -9.30 -39.12
N ALA A 12 2.87 -9.14 -39.56
CA ALA A 12 4.06 -9.10 -38.70
C ALA A 12 4.09 -7.81 -37.84
N LEU A 13 3.55 -6.70 -38.34
CA LEU A 13 3.48 -5.42 -37.63
C LEU A 13 2.42 -5.42 -36.51
N ILE A 14 1.38 -6.25 -36.59
CA ILE A 14 0.30 -6.32 -35.58
C ILE A 14 0.73 -7.18 -34.36
N SER A 15 1.71 -8.09 -34.52
CA SER A 15 2.13 -8.99 -33.44
C SER A 15 3.04 -8.33 -32.40
N VAL A 16 3.50 -7.11 -32.59
CA VAL A 16 4.45 -6.42 -31.68
C VAL A 16 3.73 -5.62 -30.57
N PHE A 17 2.39 -5.47 -30.62
CA PHE A 17 1.67 -4.62 -29.67
C PHE A 17 1.10 -5.31 -28.42
N PHE A 18 1.38 -6.60 -28.22
CA PHE A 18 0.95 -7.32 -27.00
C PHE A 18 2.06 -7.47 -25.95
N PHE A 19 2.93 -6.47 -25.78
CA PHE A 19 3.64 -6.37 -24.52
C PHE A 19 2.71 -5.76 -23.49
N SER A 20 1.95 -6.62 -22.82
CA SER A 20 1.25 -6.29 -21.57
C SER A 20 2.28 -5.68 -20.62
N ALA A 21 2.25 -4.36 -20.48
CA ALA A 21 2.98 -3.68 -19.42
C ALA A 21 2.38 -4.14 -18.08
N CYS A 22 2.94 -5.19 -17.49
CA CYS A 22 2.79 -5.43 -16.06
C CYS A 22 3.38 -4.21 -15.36
N SER A 23 2.56 -3.22 -15.04
CA SER A 23 3.00 -2.09 -14.23
C SER A 23 3.27 -2.62 -12.83
N ASN A 24 4.52 -2.89 -12.52
CA ASN A 24 4.94 -3.08 -11.14
C ASN A 24 4.65 -1.77 -10.40
N ASN A 25 3.75 -1.82 -9.43
CA ASN A 25 3.46 -0.68 -8.57
C ASN A 25 4.52 -0.66 -7.46
N GLU A 26 5.65 -0.04 -7.78
CA GLU A 26 6.77 0.16 -6.87
C GLU A 26 6.73 1.58 -6.31
N PHE A 27 6.85 1.69 -4.99
CA PHE A 27 6.81 2.95 -4.26
C PHE A 27 7.93 3.01 -3.25
N GLN A 28 8.65 4.13 -3.22
CA GLN A 28 9.70 4.38 -2.25
C GLN A 28 9.12 4.88 -0.93
N THR A 29 9.62 4.34 0.18
CA THR A 29 9.29 4.89 1.49
C THR A 29 10.15 6.12 1.80
N LEU A 30 9.58 7.07 2.55
CA LEU A 30 10.23 8.33 2.88
C LEU A 30 11.39 8.17 3.87
N ASN A 31 11.21 7.31 4.86
CA ASN A 31 12.08 7.18 6.04
C ASN A 31 12.85 5.85 6.11
N SER A 32 12.82 5.07 5.03
CA SER A 32 13.68 3.91 4.87
C SER A 32 14.21 3.85 3.44
N SER A 33 15.34 3.17 3.22
CA SER A 33 15.88 2.94 1.88
C SER A 33 15.14 1.83 1.13
N GLN A 34 13.99 1.40 1.62
CA GLN A 34 13.25 0.26 1.11
C GLN A 34 12.16 0.71 0.14
N ASN A 35 12.14 0.11 -1.04
CA ASN A 35 11.03 0.22 -1.98
C ASN A 35 10.03 -0.89 -1.72
N TYR A 36 8.75 -0.58 -1.83
CA TYR A 36 7.67 -1.56 -1.72
C TYR A 36 7.03 -1.77 -3.07
N THR A 37 7.05 -3.01 -3.52
CA THR A 37 6.40 -3.43 -4.77
C THR A 37 5.10 -4.16 -4.44
N PHE A 38 4.00 -3.67 -5.00
CA PHE A 38 2.67 -4.26 -4.80
C PHE A 38 2.13 -4.86 -6.10
N LYS A 39 1.51 -6.02 -5.97
CA LYS A 39 0.73 -6.68 -7.03
C LYS A 39 -0.70 -6.84 -6.56
N TYR A 40 -1.61 -6.16 -7.25
CA TYR A 40 -3.05 -6.28 -7.00
C TYR A 40 -3.69 -7.21 -8.04
N ASP A 41 -4.42 -8.21 -7.56
CA ASP A 41 -5.29 -9.04 -8.37
C ASP A 41 -6.73 -8.62 -8.14
N GLY A 42 -7.35 -8.02 -9.17
CA GLY A 42 -8.72 -7.50 -9.09
C GLY A 42 -9.79 -8.58 -9.07
N PHE A 43 -9.49 -9.78 -9.58
CA PHE A 43 -10.42 -10.92 -9.58
C PHE A 43 -10.46 -11.57 -8.19
N GLU A 44 -9.29 -11.94 -7.66
CA GLU A 44 -9.15 -12.54 -6.33
C GLU A 44 -9.24 -11.51 -5.19
N LYS A 45 -9.22 -10.21 -5.52
CA LYS A 45 -9.16 -9.10 -4.55
C LYS A 45 -8.01 -9.24 -3.56
N THR A 46 -6.85 -9.68 -4.04
CA THR A 46 -5.64 -9.82 -3.23
C THR A 46 -4.66 -8.70 -3.53
N LEU A 47 -4.00 -8.20 -2.50
CA LEU A 47 -2.90 -7.26 -2.59
C LEU A 47 -1.67 -7.91 -1.96
N LYS A 48 -0.69 -8.29 -2.78
CA LYS A 48 0.57 -8.89 -2.33
C LYS A 48 1.69 -7.85 -2.39
N THR A 49 2.58 -7.87 -1.41
CA THR A 49 3.85 -7.14 -1.49
C THR A 49 5.00 -8.13 -1.60
N GLN A 50 6.02 -7.79 -2.38
CA GLN A 50 7.24 -8.59 -2.50
C GLN A 50 8.18 -8.44 -1.28
N ASN A 51 7.90 -7.49 -0.40
CA ASN A 51 8.73 -7.15 0.74
C ASN A 51 8.51 -8.06 1.95
N THR A 52 7.42 -8.82 1.98
CA THR A 52 7.14 -9.79 3.03
C THR A 52 6.28 -10.94 2.49
N ASN A 53 6.54 -12.14 3.01
CA ASN A 53 5.69 -13.31 2.80
C ASN A 53 4.76 -13.55 4.01
N GLN A 54 4.73 -12.61 4.95
CA GLN A 54 3.89 -12.66 6.15
C GLN A 54 2.65 -11.79 5.95
N ALA A 55 1.71 -11.96 6.87
CA ALA A 55 0.61 -11.02 7.04
C ALA A 55 1.15 -9.61 7.33
N TYR A 56 0.43 -8.58 6.91
CA TYR A 56 0.84 -7.18 7.07
C TYR A 56 -0.37 -6.25 7.20
N ALA A 57 -0.14 -4.99 7.56
CA ALA A 57 -1.18 -3.99 7.61
C ALA A 57 -0.82 -2.71 6.86
N LEU A 58 -1.86 -2.04 6.32
CA LEU A 58 -1.78 -0.69 5.78
C LEU A 58 -2.54 0.26 6.71
N PHE A 59 -1.89 1.36 7.10
CA PHE A 59 -2.46 2.43 7.89
C PHE A 59 -2.64 3.69 7.06
N PHE A 60 -3.88 4.02 6.71
CA PHE A 60 -4.22 5.22 5.95
C PHE A 60 -4.51 6.39 6.87
N PHE A 61 -3.87 7.52 6.60
CA PHE A 61 -4.03 8.75 7.41
C PHE A 61 -3.81 10.01 6.57
N THR A 62 -4.16 11.17 7.14
CA THR A 62 -3.91 12.50 6.60
C THR A 62 -3.22 13.40 7.63
N GLN A 63 -2.73 14.55 7.18
CA GLN A 63 -2.10 15.52 8.07
C GLN A 63 -3.05 15.99 9.18
N ASP A 64 -4.24 16.45 8.80
CA ASP A 64 -5.20 17.09 9.71
C ASP A 64 -6.20 16.08 10.29
N CYS A 65 -5.67 15.03 10.94
CA CYS A 65 -6.48 13.95 11.49
C CYS A 65 -6.16 13.73 12.98
N GLY A 66 -7.00 14.26 13.86
CA GLY A 66 -6.84 14.11 15.32
C GLY A 66 -6.85 12.66 15.81
N ALA A 67 -7.78 11.84 15.31
CA ALA A 67 -7.84 10.42 15.62
C ALA A 67 -6.62 9.65 15.11
N CYS A 68 -6.04 10.07 13.98
CA CYS A 68 -4.79 9.48 13.48
C CYS A 68 -3.61 9.78 14.42
N ASN A 69 -3.58 11.00 15.01
CA ASN A 69 -2.55 11.36 15.98
C ASN A 69 -2.59 10.46 17.23
N ALA A 70 -3.78 10.08 17.66
CA ALA A 70 -3.96 9.13 18.77
C ALA A 70 -3.61 7.68 18.37
N GLN A 71 -3.81 7.30 17.11
CA GLN A 71 -3.51 5.95 16.63
C GLN A 71 -2.01 5.70 16.42
N ILE A 72 -1.25 6.71 15.97
CA ILE A 72 0.18 6.58 15.61
C ILE A 72 1.04 6.02 16.75
N PRO A 73 0.98 6.52 18.00
CA PRO A 73 1.78 5.96 19.10
C PRO A 73 1.54 4.46 19.31
N ILE A 74 0.28 4.04 19.25
CA ILE A 74 -0.12 2.64 19.40
C ILE A 74 0.51 1.77 18.29
N LEU A 75 0.47 2.25 17.05
CA LEU A 75 1.04 1.52 15.92
C LEU A 75 2.57 1.49 15.95
N ASN A 76 3.22 2.56 16.39
CA ASN A 76 4.67 2.59 16.58
C ASN A 76 5.13 1.54 17.60
N GLU A 77 4.38 1.41 18.70
CA GLU A 77 4.65 0.42 19.74
C GLU A 77 4.46 -1.01 19.20
N LEU A 78 3.32 -1.30 18.59
CA LEU A 78 3.03 -2.61 17.99
C LEU A 78 4.03 -3.01 16.91
N TYR A 79 4.44 -2.08 16.06
CA TYR A 79 5.46 -2.32 15.03
C TYR A 79 6.79 -2.75 15.63
N LYS A 80 7.23 -2.09 16.72
CA LYS A 80 8.46 -2.44 17.43
C LYS A 80 8.36 -3.75 18.20
N GLU A 81 7.30 -3.93 18.99
CA GLU A 81 7.17 -5.04 19.91
C GLU A 81 6.83 -6.37 19.25
N ARG A 82 6.02 -6.32 18.19
CA ARG A 82 5.51 -7.52 17.54
C ARG A 82 6.26 -7.91 16.28
N ASN A 83 7.18 -7.06 15.80
CA ASN A 83 7.83 -7.25 14.50
C ASN A 83 6.84 -7.57 13.36
N PHE A 84 5.64 -6.98 13.45
CA PHE A 84 4.58 -7.15 12.48
C PHE A 84 4.67 -6.03 11.43
N PRO A 85 4.71 -6.36 10.12
CA PRO A 85 4.85 -5.34 9.08
C PRO A 85 3.62 -4.41 9.04
N ILE A 86 3.81 -3.14 9.32
CA ILE A 86 2.81 -2.09 9.21
C ILE A 86 3.39 -0.97 8.33
N LEU A 87 2.70 -0.64 7.24
CA LEU A 87 3.06 0.47 6.37
C LEU A 87 2.06 1.61 6.54
N ALA A 88 2.58 2.81 6.74
CA ALA A 88 1.79 4.02 6.76
C ALA A 88 1.61 4.57 5.34
N VAL A 89 0.39 4.98 5.00
CA VAL A 89 0.02 5.55 3.71
C VAL A 89 -0.55 6.95 3.97
N LEU A 90 0.24 7.97 3.67
CA LEU A 90 -0.16 9.37 3.81
C LEU A 90 -0.92 9.81 2.55
N ASN A 91 -2.13 10.30 2.73
CA ASN A 91 -2.89 10.91 1.66
C ASN A 91 -2.87 12.44 1.79
N GLY A 92 -2.63 13.12 0.66
CA GLY A 92 -2.72 14.57 0.56
C GLY A 92 -1.41 15.34 0.74
N ALA A 93 -0.25 14.69 0.89
CA ALA A 93 1.03 15.38 0.83
C ALA A 93 1.30 15.93 -0.58
N LYS A 94 1.67 17.20 -0.66
CA LYS A 94 1.93 17.90 -1.93
C LYS A 94 3.38 17.77 -2.40
N SER A 95 4.30 17.51 -1.46
CA SER A 95 5.71 17.33 -1.75
C SER A 95 6.39 16.37 -0.76
N LYS A 96 7.63 15.98 -1.07
CA LYS A 96 8.46 15.16 -0.19
C LYS A 96 8.81 15.90 1.10
N GLU A 97 9.07 17.19 1.02
CA GLU A 97 9.41 18.05 2.15
C GLU A 97 8.23 18.18 3.12
N GLU A 98 7.03 18.34 2.59
CA GLU A 98 5.80 18.35 3.39
C GLU A 98 5.59 17.01 4.09
N ALA A 99 5.74 15.90 3.36
CA ALA A 99 5.64 14.56 3.93
C ALA A 99 6.68 14.33 5.05
N GLN A 100 7.89 14.85 4.87
CA GLN A 100 8.96 14.76 5.86
C GLN A 100 8.63 15.56 7.13
N LYS A 101 8.07 16.76 6.97
CA LYS A 101 7.57 17.57 8.08
C LYS A 101 6.48 16.83 8.87
N ILE A 102 5.47 16.27 8.16
CA ILE A 102 4.39 15.50 8.77
C ILE A 102 4.92 14.28 9.53
N LEU A 103 5.87 13.53 8.96
CA LEU A 103 6.51 12.39 9.59
C LEU A 103 7.15 12.76 10.94
N LEU A 104 7.90 13.89 10.97
CA LEU A 104 8.58 14.37 12.16
C LEU A 104 7.59 14.89 13.22
N GLU A 105 6.61 15.72 12.82
CA GLU A 105 5.60 16.29 13.71
C GLU A 105 4.75 15.19 14.39
N LYS A 106 4.37 14.15 13.62
CA LYS A 106 3.59 13.03 14.14
C LYS A 106 4.44 11.96 14.83
N LYS A 107 5.77 12.10 14.83
CA LYS A 107 6.71 11.09 15.38
C LYS A 107 6.42 9.70 14.85
N LEU A 108 6.14 9.59 13.54
CA LEU A 108 5.79 8.34 12.90
C LEU A 108 7.02 7.44 12.75
N GLY A 109 7.00 6.27 13.40
CA GLY A 109 8.07 5.27 13.37
C GLY A 109 7.87 4.15 12.32
N LEU A 110 6.77 4.21 11.55
CA LEU A 110 6.46 3.24 10.52
C LEU A 110 7.07 3.64 9.17
N PRO A 111 7.38 2.68 8.28
CA PRO A 111 7.69 2.99 6.88
C PRO A 111 6.55 3.80 6.24
N LEU A 112 6.86 4.95 5.64
CA LEU A 112 5.87 5.90 5.14
C LEU A 112 5.87 5.96 3.61
N LEU A 113 4.75 5.61 3.01
CA LEU A 113 4.41 5.86 1.61
C LEU A 113 3.65 7.20 1.53
N TYR A 114 4.17 8.16 0.78
CA TYR A 114 3.65 9.54 0.73
C TYR A 114 3.22 10.00 -0.67
N GLU A 115 3.65 9.28 -1.70
CA GLU A 115 3.34 9.67 -3.07
C GLU A 115 1.84 9.54 -3.37
N ALA A 116 1.27 10.53 -4.05
CA ALA A 116 -0.14 10.51 -4.46
C ALA A 116 -0.50 9.27 -5.29
N LYS A 117 0.45 8.77 -6.10
CA LYS A 117 0.29 7.54 -6.87
C LYS A 117 0.15 6.31 -5.96
N ALA A 118 0.97 6.23 -4.89
CA ALA A 118 0.91 5.14 -3.91
C ALA A 118 -0.43 5.16 -3.15
N SER A 119 -0.81 6.31 -2.59
CA SER A 119 -2.06 6.44 -1.84
C SER A 119 -3.29 6.16 -2.71
N SER A 120 -3.31 6.64 -3.95
CA SER A 120 -4.41 6.38 -4.90
C SER A 120 -4.51 4.89 -5.25
N PHE A 121 -3.38 4.25 -5.59
CA PHE A 121 -3.36 2.83 -5.92
C PHE A 121 -3.81 1.96 -4.74
N LEU A 122 -3.22 2.17 -3.56
CA LEU A 122 -3.54 1.38 -2.36
C LEU A 122 -4.98 1.63 -1.88
N SER A 123 -5.47 2.87 -1.95
CA SER A 123 -6.86 3.19 -1.62
C SER A 123 -7.85 2.44 -2.52
N LYS A 124 -7.59 2.38 -3.84
CA LYS A 124 -8.42 1.60 -4.78
C LYS A 124 -8.37 0.11 -4.48
N ALA A 125 -7.18 -0.44 -4.20
CA ALA A 125 -7.00 -1.85 -3.89
C ALA A 125 -7.77 -2.31 -2.65
N VAL A 126 -8.01 -1.42 -1.66
CA VAL A 126 -8.80 -1.71 -0.45
C VAL A 126 -10.29 -1.38 -0.59
N GLY A 127 -10.76 -1.07 -1.80
CA GLY A 127 -12.16 -0.74 -2.06
C GLY A 127 -12.56 0.70 -1.70
N GLY A 128 -11.59 1.61 -1.62
CA GLY A 128 -11.78 3.02 -1.28
C GLY A 128 -11.55 3.35 0.19
N ILE A 129 -11.04 4.57 0.41
CA ILE A 129 -10.84 5.17 1.74
C ILE A 129 -11.65 6.47 1.78
N TYR A 130 -12.75 6.48 2.53
CA TYR A 130 -13.70 7.59 2.62
C TYR A 130 -13.56 8.40 3.92
N GLY A 131 -12.73 7.97 4.82
CA GLY A 131 -12.42 8.63 6.09
C GLY A 131 -11.15 8.02 6.69
N VAL A 132 -10.53 8.70 7.64
CA VAL A 132 -9.29 8.26 8.31
C VAL A 132 -9.41 8.44 9.83
N PRO A 133 -8.68 7.67 10.64
CA PRO A 133 -7.74 6.60 10.26
C PRO A 133 -8.46 5.34 9.75
N VAL A 134 -7.78 4.60 8.87
CA VAL A 134 -8.19 3.26 8.48
C VAL A 134 -7.00 2.32 8.56
N LEU A 135 -7.18 1.17 9.20
CA LEU A 135 -6.22 0.07 9.22
C LEU A 135 -6.81 -1.11 8.45
N VAL A 136 -6.05 -1.62 7.49
CA VAL A 136 -6.43 -2.80 6.71
C VAL A 136 -5.39 -3.88 6.94
N PHE A 137 -5.80 -4.98 7.52
CA PHE A 137 -4.97 -6.16 7.76
C PHE A 137 -5.11 -7.15 6.61
N TYR A 138 -3.99 -7.65 6.14
CA TYR A 138 -3.88 -8.66 5.11
C TYR A 138 -3.27 -9.93 5.68
N ASP A 139 -3.78 -11.07 5.24
CA ASP A 139 -3.15 -12.37 5.49
C ASP A 139 -1.89 -12.56 4.60
N GLU A 140 -1.19 -13.67 4.80
CA GLU A 140 0.01 -14.06 4.03
C GLU A 140 -0.29 -14.27 2.52
N LYS A 141 -1.55 -14.50 2.15
CA LYS A 141 -2.00 -14.64 0.76
C LYS A 141 -2.35 -13.31 0.12
N GLY A 142 -2.31 -12.21 0.90
CA GLY A 142 -2.67 -10.87 0.47
C GLY A 142 -4.19 -10.63 0.40
N LYS A 143 -5.00 -11.47 1.04
CA LYS A 143 -6.45 -11.22 1.20
C LYS A 143 -6.68 -10.29 2.36
N VAL A 144 -7.64 -9.38 2.22
CA VAL A 144 -8.09 -8.56 3.35
C VAL A 144 -8.67 -9.48 4.41
N ASN A 145 -8.05 -9.47 5.59
CA ASN A 145 -8.52 -10.21 6.75
C ASN A 145 -9.48 -9.36 7.57
N GLU A 146 -9.15 -8.07 7.81
CA GLU A 146 -10.01 -7.15 8.53
C GLU A 146 -9.70 -5.70 8.19
N LYS A 147 -10.72 -4.82 8.32
CA LYS A 147 -10.63 -3.39 8.09
C LYS A 147 -11.22 -2.65 9.30
N PHE A 148 -10.40 -1.91 10.02
CA PHE A 148 -10.81 -1.05 11.12
C PHE A 148 -10.92 0.39 10.64
N ILE A 149 -12.02 1.06 10.97
CA ILE A 149 -12.28 2.45 10.60
C ILE A 149 -12.39 3.26 11.90
N GLY A 150 -11.62 4.33 12.00
CA GLY A 150 -11.52 5.15 13.20
C GLY A 150 -10.44 4.65 14.18
N LEU A 151 -10.35 5.32 15.32
CA LEU A 151 -9.40 4.98 16.37
C LEU A 151 -9.70 3.59 16.95
N THR A 152 -8.72 2.70 16.89
CA THR A 152 -8.84 1.31 17.35
C THR A 152 -7.96 1.09 18.57
N PRO A 153 -8.51 0.55 19.68
CA PRO A 153 -7.75 0.26 20.88
C PRO A 153 -6.57 -0.71 20.66
N LYS A 154 -5.46 -0.50 21.40
CA LYS A 154 -4.27 -1.35 21.31
C LYS A 154 -4.58 -2.84 21.47
N SER A 155 -5.40 -3.21 22.46
CA SER A 155 -5.75 -4.62 22.74
C SER A 155 -6.44 -5.32 21.57
N ILE A 156 -7.28 -4.60 20.81
CA ILE A 156 -7.93 -5.14 19.61
C ILE A 156 -6.90 -5.42 18.52
N LEU A 157 -5.99 -4.46 18.30
CA LEU A 157 -4.93 -4.60 17.30
C LEU A 157 -3.93 -5.70 17.67
N GLU A 158 -3.56 -5.80 18.95
CA GLU A 158 -2.69 -6.90 19.44
C GLU A 158 -3.30 -8.27 19.21
N ASN A 159 -4.59 -8.43 19.53
CA ASN A 159 -5.30 -9.68 19.30
C ASN A 159 -5.35 -10.03 17.80
N LYS A 160 -5.56 -9.02 16.94
CA LYS A 160 -5.54 -9.22 15.50
C LYS A 160 -4.16 -9.65 15.00
N ILE A 161 -3.09 -9.00 15.44
CA ILE A 161 -1.71 -9.34 15.09
C ILE A 161 -1.38 -10.77 15.54
N LYS A 162 -1.72 -11.13 16.78
CA LYS A 162 -1.54 -12.49 17.30
C LYS A 162 -2.23 -13.57 16.47
N PHE A 163 -3.41 -13.25 15.96
CA PHE A 163 -4.17 -14.18 15.11
C PHE A 163 -3.53 -14.39 13.74
N LEU A 164 -2.77 -13.40 13.24
CA LEU A 164 -2.16 -13.39 11.92
C LEU A 164 -0.71 -13.88 11.91
N GLN A 165 -0.05 -13.98 13.07
CA GLN A 165 1.31 -14.52 13.23
C GLN A 165 1.30 -16.00 13.54
#